data_35ed938f9bed9ebd4ba1e3a46d5e06c8
#
_entry.id   35ed938f9bed9ebd4ba1e3a46d5e06c8
#
_cell.length_a   1.000
_cell.length_b   1.000
_cell.length_c   1.000
_cell.angle_alpha   90.00
_cell.angle_beta   90.00
_cell.angle_gamma   90.00
#
_symmetry.space_group_name_H-M   'P 1'
#
loop_
_entity.id
_entity.type
_entity.pdbx_description
1 polymer ?
#
loop_
_entity_poly.entity_id
_entity_poly.type
_entity_poly.pdbx_seq_one_letter_code
_entity_poly.pdbx_strand_id
1 'polypeptide(L)'
;MLFIIAQIIGVIVLVITVISIQFKTKEKILFFQIIANSLVSIQYFLLNALTGGIIAIINVIRCIIFYYYKKKEKKPSLTFLIIFIICAIICGIVTWQNGYSIMPIIASIVFTYGLWQDDVRITRICIAITEANWTVYNIIVRAYAGALQAGADCISALIALVRYKHKTYKTNDN
;
A
#
# COMPACT_ATOMS: atom_id res chain seq x y z
N MET A 1 -13.31 -21.19 11.43
CA MET A 1 -14.18 -20.00 11.49
C MET A 1 -13.38 -18.70 11.24
N LEU A 2 -12.32 -18.40 11.99
CA LEU A 2 -11.51 -17.17 11.82
C LEU A 2 -10.95 -16.98 10.40
N PHE A 3 -10.46 -18.05 9.76
CA PHE A 3 -9.97 -18.01 8.39
C PHE A 3 -11.02 -17.53 7.39
N ILE A 4 -12.26 -18.03 7.49
CA ILE A 4 -13.36 -17.63 6.60
C ILE A 4 -13.69 -16.16 6.80
N ILE A 5 -13.75 -15.70 8.05
CA ILE A 5 -13.97 -14.28 8.38
C ILE A 5 -12.86 -13.41 7.77
N ALA A 6 -11.59 -13.83 7.88
CA ALA A 6 -10.48 -13.13 7.28
C ALA A 6 -10.60 -13.01 5.75
N GLN A 7 -11.08 -14.05 5.04
CA GLN A 7 -11.30 -13.99 3.59
C GLN A 7 -12.47 -13.05 3.24
N ILE A 8 -13.55 -13.07 4.02
CA ILE A 8 -14.69 -12.14 3.82
C ILE A 8 -14.22 -10.69 3.98
N ILE A 9 -13.44 -10.40 5.03
CA ILE A 9 -12.85 -9.07 5.22
C ILE A 9 -12.00 -8.68 4.00
N GLY A 10 -11.17 -9.62 3.49
CA GLY A 10 -10.34 -9.38 2.31
C GLY A 10 -11.17 -9.04 1.06
N VAL A 11 -12.32 -9.71 0.85
CA VAL A 11 -13.23 -9.38 -0.26
C VAL A 11 -13.84 -7.98 -0.07
N ILE A 12 -14.23 -7.61 1.15
CA ILE A 12 -14.74 -6.27 1.46
C ILE A 12 -13.68 -5.22 1.15
N VAL A 13 -12.42 -5.46 1.56
CA VAL A 13 -11.28 -4.58 1.27
C VAL A 13 -11.08 -4.41 -0.24
N LEU A 14 -11.12 -5.49 -1.01
CA LEU A 14 -11.00 -5.46 -2.47
C LEU A 14 -12.10 -4.57 -3.09
N VAL A 15 -13.35 -4.72 -2.67
CA VAL A 15 -14.45 -3.87 -3.15
C VAL A 15 -14.22 -2.39 -2.79
N ILE A 16 -13.80 -2.10 -1.55
CA ILE A 16 -13.53 -0.73 -1.10
C ILE A 16 -12.40 -0.11 -1.92
N THR A 17 -11.32 -0.83 -2.19
CA THR A 17 -10.18 -0.33 -2.97
C THR A 17 -10.54 -0.09 -4.42
N VAL A 18 -11.28 -1.00 -5.06
CA VAL A 18 -11.80 -0.81 -6.43
C VAL A 18 -12.67 0.45 -6.51
N ILE A 19 -13.58 0.66 -5.54
CA ILE A 19 -14.40 1.86 -5.48
C ILE A 19 -13.52 3.10 -5.26
N SER A 20 -12.48 3.01 -4.42
CA SER A 20 -11.61 4.15 -4.10
C SER A 20 -10.87 4.69 -5.33
N ILE A 21 -10.46 3.82 -6.24
CA ILE A 21 -9.77 4.17 -7.50
C ILE A 21 -10.68 5.00 -8.43
N GLN A 22 -12.00 4.85 -8.34
CA GLN A 22 -12.95 5.61 -9.16
C GLN A 22 -13.07 7.08 -8.73
N PHE A 23 -12.61 7.44 -7.53
CA PHE A 23 -12.68 8.82 -7.08
C PHE A 23 -11.61 9.70 -7.74
N LYS A 24 -12.03 10.88 -8.19
CA LYS A 24 -11.16 11.86 -8.84
C LYS A 24 -10.31 12.68 -7.85
N THR A 25 -10.69 12.71 -6.57
CA THR A 25 -10.02 13.51 -5.54
C THR A 25 -9.14 12.66 -4.64
N LYS A 26 -7.89 13.08 -4.45
CA LYS A 26 -6.92 12.38 -3.61
C LYS A 26 -7.42 12.25 -2.15
N GLU A 27 -8.19 13.21 -1.67
CA GLU A 27 -8.79 13.16 -0.33
C GLU A 27 -9.72 11.97 -0.14
N LYS A 28 -10.65 11.75 -1.09
CA LYS A 28 -11.56 10.60 -1.04
C LYS A 28 -10.79 9.28 -1.14
N ILE A 29 -9.79 9.21 -2.03
CA ILE A 29 -8.93 8.02 -2.16
C ILE A 29 -8.27 7.71 -0.82
N LEU A 30 -7.61 8.70 -0.18
CA LEU A 30 -6.95 8.53 1.11
C LEU A 30 -7.94 8.13 2.22
N PHE A 31 -9.14 8.70 2.24
CA PHE A 31 -10.18 8.33 3.21
C PHE A 31 -10.57 6.85 3.10
N PHE A 32 -10.83 6.37 1.88
CA PHE A 32 -11.14 4.96 1.65
C PHE A 32 -9.95 4.04 1.94
N GLN A 33 -8.72 4.50 1.68
CA GLN A 33 -7.52 3.77 2.05
C GLN A 33 -7.34 3.63 3.57
N ILE A 34 -7.74 4.62 4.37
CA ILE A 34 -7.74 4.50 5.83
C ILE A 34 -8.67 3.35 6.25
N ILE A 35 -9.89 3.30 5.71
CA ILE A 35 -10.85 2.22 6.01
C ILE A 35 -10.30 0.87 5.55
N ALA A 36 -9.81 0.78 4.30
CA ALA A 36 -9.28 -0.45 3.74
C ALA A 36 -8.09 -0.98 4.56
N ASN A 37 -7.08 -0.15 4.87
CA ASN A 37 -5.92 -0.57 5.65
C ASN A 37 -6.30 -0.97 7.10
N SER A 38 -7.32 -0.35 7.70
CA SER A 38 -7.83 -0.77 9.01
C SER A 38 -8.41 -2.18 8.96
N LEU A 39 -9.20 -2.50 7.92
CA LEU A 39 -9.74 -3.84 7.72
C LEU A 39 -8.64 -4.86 7.38
N VAL A 40 -7.65 -4.48 6.58
CA VAL A 40 -6.46 -5.31 6.26
C VAL A 40 -5.69 -5.65 7.53
N SER A 41 -5.51 -4.70 8.46
CA SER A 41 -4.88 -4.97 9.75
C SER A 41 -5.62 -6.05 10.53
N ILE A 42 -6.96 -5.95 10.62
CA ILE A 42 -7.79 -6.96 11.27
C ILE A 42 -7.66 -8.32 10.56
N GLN A 43 -7.68 -8.34 9.22
CA GLN A 43 -7.50 -9.55 8.43
C GLN A 43 -6.18 -10.26 8.77
N TYR A 44 -5.05 -9.52 8.80
CA TYR A 44 -3.75 -10.10 9.11
C TYR A 44 -3.66 -10.65 10.54
N PHE A 45 -4.24 -9.97 11.52
CA PHE A 45 -4.32 -10.51 12.88
C PHE A 45 -5.11 -11.80 12.95
N LEU A 46 -6.23 -11.91 12.23
CA LEU A 46 -7.02 -13.16 12.14
C LEU A 46 -6.25 -14.30 11.46
N LEU A 47 -5.29 -13.97 10.58
CA LEU A 47 -4.41 -14.94 9.90
C LEU A 47 -3.09 -15.20 10.66
N ASN A 48 -2.93 -14.69 11.89
CA ASN A 48 -1.69 -14.75 12.69
C ASN A 48 -0.47 -14.15 11.97
N ALA A 49 -0.68 -13.22 11.03
CA ALA A 49 0.37 -12.51 10.30
C ALA A 49 0.71 -11.20 11.04
N LEU A 50 1.32 -11.30 12.23
CA LEU A 50 1.53 -10.20 13.15
C LEU A 50 2.28 -9.03 12.52
N THR A 51 3.38 -9.29 11.82
CA THR A 51 4.17 -8.24 11.15
C THR A 51 3.33 -7.47 10.11
N GLY A 52 2.57 -8.21 9.27
CA GLY A 52 1.66 -7.60 8.30
C GLY A 52 0.59 -6.73 8.97
N GLY A 53 0.01 -7.21 10.08
CA GLY A 53 -1.00 -6.48 10.84
C GLY A 53 -0.49 -5.16 11.43
N ILE A 54 0.69 -5.19 12.05
CA ILE A 54 1.32 -3.98 12.63
C ILE A 54 1.73 -2.98 11.53
N ILE A 55 2.31 -3.46 10.43
CA ILE A 55 2.65 -2.60 9.29
C ILE A 55 1.38 -1.98 8.67
N ALA A 56 0.26 -2.71 8.61
CA ALA A 56 -1.02 -2.16 8.15
C ALA A 56 -1.51 -1.02 9.07
N ILE A 57 -1.32 -1.10 10.39
CA ILE A 57 -1.61 0.00 11.32
C ILE A 57 -0.74 1.22 11.01
N ILE A 58 0.56 1.03 10.78
CA ILE A 58 1.45 2.13 10.37
C ILE A 58 0.95 2.77 9.07
N ASN A 59 0.47 1.97 8.11
CA ASN A 59 -0.10 2.46 6.87
C ASN A 59 -1.37 3.29 7.10
N VAL A 60 -2.24 2.91 8.06
CA VAL A 60 -3.41 3.72 8.47
C VAL A 60 -2.96 5.08 8.97
N ILE A 61 -2.02 5.13 9.93
CA ILE A 61 -1.49 6.38 10.51
C ILE A 61 -0.90 7.25 9.40
N ARG A 62 -0.11 6.65 8.50
CA ARG A 62 0.44 7.35 7.35
C ARG A 62 -0.65 7.96 6.46
N CYS A 63 -1.67 7.18 6.10
CA CYS A 63 -2.77 7.69 5.27
C CYS A 63 -3.52 8.84 5.94
N ILE A 64 -3.73 8.80 7.27
CA ILE A 64 -4.34 9.89 8.04
C ILE A 64 -3.49 11.16 7.95
N ILE A 65 -2.17 11.04 8.14
CA ILE A 65 -1.25 12.18 8.06
C ILE A 65 -1.23 12.77 6.64
N PHE A 66 -1.11 11.92 5.60
CA PHE A 66 -1.15 12.38 4.21
C PHE A 66 -2.49 13.00 3.84
N TYR A 67 -3.62 12.47 4.34
CA TYR A 67 -4.94 13.05 4.18
C TYR A 67 -5.00 14.47 4.74
N TYR A 68 -4.50 14.68 5.97
CA TYR A 68 -4.46 15.98 6.62
C TYR A 68 -3.59 16.99 5.86
N TYR A 69 -2.39 16.58 5.41
CA TYR A 69 -1.52 17.43 4.61
C TYR A 69 -2.14 17.79 3.27
N LYS A 70 -2.79 16.83 2.61
CA LYS A 70 -3.48 17.07 1.34
C LYS A 70 -4.64 18.05 1.50
N LYS A 71 -5.42 17.93 2.57
CA LYS A 71 -6.51 18.86 2.89
C LYS A 71 -6.01 20.30 3.12
N LYS A 72 -4.76 20.46 3.59
CA LYS A 72 -4.10 21.75 3.77
C LYS A 72 -3.29 22.22 2.56
N GLU A 73 -3.35 21.50 1.44
CA GLU A 73 -2.57 21.75 0.21
C GLU A 73 -1.05 21.84 0.46
N LYS A 74 -0.55 21.18 1.50
CA LYS A 74 0.87 21.13 1.88
C LYS A 74 1.49 19.79 1.54
N LYS A 75 2.81 19.81 1.22
CA LYS A 75 3.60 18.59 1.05
C LYS A 75 4.10 18.10 2.42
N PRO A 76 4.05 16.78 2.71
CA PRO A 76 4.66 16.22 3.91
C PRO A 76 6.18 16.46 3.93
N SER A 77 6.73 16.82 5.09
CA SER A 77 8.16 17.07 5.25
C SER A 77 8.97 15.77 5.15
N LEU A 78 10.26 15.87 4.85
CA LEU A 78 11.23 14.76 4.88
C LEU A 78 11.25 14.05 6.24
N THR A 79 10.99 14.78 7.31
CA THR A 79 10.90 14.24 8.67
C THR A 79 9.88 13.11 8.77
N PHE A 80 8.70 13.25 8.15
CA PHE A 80 7.68 12.19 8.15
C PHE A 80 8.14 10.96 7.37
N LEU A 81 8.85 11.12 6.25
CA LEU A 81 9.44 10.02 5.51
C LEU A 81 10.37 9.21 6.43
N ILE A 82 11.31 9.88 7.09
CA ILE A 82 12.29 9.25 7.99
C ILE A 82 11.59 8.55 9.16
N ILE A 83 10.64 9.23 9.81
CA ILE A 83 9.87 8.66 10.93
C ILE A 83 9.16 7.36 10.50
N PHE A 84 8.45 7.36 9.36
CA PHE A 84 7.74 6.17 8.90
C PHE A 84 8.67 5.03 8.53
N ILE A 85 9.85 5.31 7.93
CA ILE A 85 10.85 4.29 7.63
C ILE A 85 11.38 3.68 8.94
N ILE A 86 11.75 4.50 9.91
CA ILE A 86 12.25 4.03 11.22
C ILE A 86 11.17 3.21 11.94
N CYS A 87 9.93 3.71 11.98
CA CYS A 87 8.81 2.98 12.58
C CYS A 87 8.59 1.61 11.91
N ALA A 88 8.62 1.54 10.56
CA ALA A 88 8.46 0.29 9.84
C ALA A 88 9.57 -0.72 10.18
N ILE A 89 10.83 -0.26 10.27
CA ILE A 89 11.98 -1.11 10.63
C ILE A 89 11.83 -1.62 12.06
N ILE A 90 11.62 -0.73 13.04
CA ILE A 90 11.50 -1.09 14.46
C ILE A 90 10.34 -2.06 14.67
N CYS A 91 9.14 -1.72 14.17
CA CYS A 91 7.98 -2.59 14.31
C CYS A 91 8.18 -3.94 13.62
N GLY A 92 8.80 -3.95 12.45
CA GLY A 92 9.12 -5.18 11.73
C GLY A 92 10.10 -6.08 12.48
N ILE A 93 11.13 -5.51 13.11
CA ILE A 93 12.09 -6.27 13.94
C ILE A 93 11.40 -6.83 15.19
N VAL A 94 10.63 -5.99 15.90
CA VAL A 94 9.94 -6.41 17.14
C VAL A 94 8.88 -7.48 16.88
N THR A 95 8.23 -7.44 15.72
CA THR A 95 7.17 -8.39 15.34
C THR A 95 7.65 -9.53 14.45
N TRP A 96 8.97 -9.73 14.36
CA TRP A 96 9.57 -10.75 13.50
C TRP A 96 9.13 -12.16 13.89
N GLN A 97 8.48 -12.85 12.99
CA GLN A 97 8.01 -14.22 13.20
C GLN A 97 8.81 -15.23 12.36
N ASN A 98 9.06 -14.88 11.09
CA ASN A 98 9.67 -15.75 10.09
C ASN A 98 10.39 -14.91 9.03
N GLY A 99 11.16 -15.56 8.14
CA GLY A 99 11.90 -14.86 7.08
C GLY A 99 11.02 -14.02 6.15
N TYR A 100 9.76 -14.39 5.93
CA TYR A 100 8.81 -13.58 5.16
C TYR A 100 8.33 -12.31 5.89
N SER A 101 8.61 -12.15 7.19
CA SER A 101 8.32 -10.91 7.93
C SER A 101 9.06 -9.69 7.38
N ILE A 102 10.13 -9.89 6.61
CA ILE A 102 10.84 -8.81 5.92
C ILE A 102 10.00 -8.16 4.83
N MET A 103 9.06 -8.88 4.22
CA MET A 103 8.29 -8.40 3.08
C MET A 103 7.41 -7.19 3.39
N PRO A 104 6.59 -7.18 4.47
CA PRO A 104 5.85 -5.99 4.88
C PRO A 104 6.74 -4.78 5.18
N ILE A 105 7.94 -5.00 5.73
CA ILE A 105 8.90 -3.93 6.03
C ILE A 105 9.37 -3.27 4.74
N ILE A 106 9.87 -4.06 3.78
CA ILE A 106 10.33 -3.58 2.48
C ILE A 106 9.20 -2.86 1.76
N ALA A 107 8.00 -3.46 1.70
CA ALA A 107 6.82 -2.87 1.08
C ALA A 107 6.50 -1.49 1.68
N SER A 108 6.50 -1.37 3.02
CA SER A 108 6.21 -0.11 3.70
C SER A 108 7.25 0.97 3.40
N ILE A 109 8.54 0.62 3.39
CA ILE A 109 9.63 1.56 3.07
C ILE A 109 9.51 2.06 1.63
N VAL A 110 9.42 1.15 0.66
CA VAL A 110 9.34 1.48 -0.77
C VAL A 110 8.09 2.31 -1.06
N PHE A 111 6.95 1.94 -0.50
CA PHE A 111 5.70 2.68 -0.70
C PHE A 111 5.73 4.07 -0.06
N THR A 112 6.29 4.21 1.15
CA THR A 112 6.43 5.51 1.83
C THR A 112 7.31 6.46 1.00
N TYR A 113 8.42 5.95 0.48
CA TYR A 113 9.29 6.70 -0.42
C TYR A 113 8.55 7.13 -1.70
N GLY A 114 7.83 6.21 -2.34
CA GLY A 114 7.04 6.49 -3.53
C GLY A 114 5.96 7.56 -3.32
N LEU A 115 5.28 7.55 -2.17
CA LEU A 115 4.28 8.57 -1.84
C LEU A 115 4.89 9.95 -1.55
N TRP A 116 6.12 9.98 -1.06
CA TRP A 116 6.84 11.23 -0.79
C TRP A 116 7.35 11.90 -2.07
N GLN A 117 7.61 11.13 -3.14
CA GLN A 117 8.09 11.63 -4.42
C GLN A 117 7.04 12.49 -5.15
N ASP A 118 7.51 13.54 -5.83
CA ASP A 118 6.68 14.35 -6.73
C ASP A 118 6.61 13.75 -8.14
N ASP A 119 7.64 12.99 -8.54
CA ASP A 119 7.68 12.31 -9.84
C ASP A 119 6.73 11.13 -9.89
N VAL A 120 5.71 11.26 -10.74
CA VAL A 120 4.67 10.24 -10.96
C VAL A 120 5.26 8.92 -11.45
N ARG A 121 6.36 8.94 -12.22
CA ARG A 121 7.01 7.73 -12.73
C ARG A 121 7.66 6.95 -11.58
N ILE A 122 8.41 7.64 -10.72
CA ILE A 122 9.03 7.03 -9.54
C ILE A 122 7.95 6.45 -8.61
N THR A 123 6.89 7.22 -8.35
CA THR A 123 5.75 6.76 -7.55
C THR A 123 5.16 5.46 -8.09
N ARG A 124 4.93 5.37 -9.41
CA ARG A 124 4.37 4.15 -10.04
C ARG A 124 5.31 2.95 -9.97
N ILE A 125 6.63 3.17 -10.13
CA ILE A 125 7.63 2.11 -9.96
C ILE A 125 7.59 1.59 -8.52
N CYS A 126 7.58 2.47 -7.54
CA CYS A 126 7.48 2.09 -6.13
C CYS A 126 6.16 1.32 -5.84
N ILE A 127 5.03 1.76 -6.40
CA ILE A 127 3.76 1.03 -6.29
C ILE A 127 3.88 -0.38 -6.87
N ALA A 128 4.41 -0.53 -8.10
CA ALA A 128 4.55 -1.84 -8.73
C ALA A 128 5.42 -2.80 -7.89
N ILE A 129 6.56 -2.32 -7.36
CA ILE A 129 7.44 -3.11 -6.48
C ILE A 129 6.72 -3.47 -5.17
N THR A 130 6.02 -2.52 -4.57
CA THR A 130 5.28 -2.71 -3.33
C THR A 130 4.16 -3.75 -3.50
N GLU A 131 3.36 -3.63 -4.56
CA GLU A 131 2.23 -4.51 -4.79
C GLU A 131 2.68 -5.93 -5.22
N ALA A 132 3.79 -6.05 -5.97
CA ALA A 132 4.39 -7.35 -6.23
C ALA A 132 4.83 -8.03 -4.93
N ASN A 133 5.46 -7.28 -4.02
CA ASN A 133 5.89 -7.77 -2.71
C ASN A 133 4.67 -8.19 -1.85
N TRP A 134 3.61 -7.35 -1.78
CA TRP A 134 2.38 -7.69 -1.07
C TRP A 134 1.67 -8.91 -1.67
N THR A 135 1.70 -9.08 -2.99
CA THR A 135 1.11 -10.27 -3.65
C THR A 135 1.77 -11.54 -3.11
N VAL A 136 3.10 -11.59 -3.09
CA VAL A 136 3.83 -12.77 -2.59
C VAL A 136 3.58 -12.98 -1.10
N TYR A 137 3.65 -11.93 -0.28
CA TYR A 137 3.35 -12.01 1.16
C TYR A 137 1.94 -12.55 1.43
N ASN A 138 0.94 -12.01 0.73
CA ASN A 138 -0.46 -12.42 0.88
C ASN A 138 -0.68 -13.89 0.52
N ILE A 139 0.01 -14.42 -0.49
CA ILE A 139 -0.03 -15.86 -0.84
C ILE A 139 0.53 -16.68 0.32
N ILE A 140 1.68 -16.28 0.88
CA ILE A 140 2.33 -17.00 1.99
C ILE A 140 1.44 -17.04 3.23
N VAL A 141 0.83 -15.92 3.60
CA VAL A 141 -0.04 -15.83 4.79
C VAL A 141 -1.50 -16.24 4.53
N ARG A 142 -1.78 -16.76 3.32
CA ARG A 142 -3.10 -17.24 2.88
C ARG A 142 -4.20 -16.16 2.87
N ALA A 143 -3.82 -14.90 2.65
CA ALA A 143 -4.74 -13.78 2.44
C ALA A 143 -5.11 -13.68 0.94
N TYR A 144 -5.82 -14.67 0.40
CA TYR A 144 -6.01 -14.83 -1.05
C TYR A 144 -6.70 -13.65 -1.73
N ALA A 145 -7.72 -13.07 -1.10
CA ALA A 145 -8.37 -11.86 -1.62
C ALA A 145 -7.39 -10.68 -1.70
N GLY A 146 -6.53 -10.51 -0.68
CA GLY A 146 -5.46 -9.52 -0.69
C GLY A 146 -4.40 -9.79 -1.77
N ALA A 147 -4.08 -11.07 -2.03
CA ALA A 147 -3.15 -11.44 -3.11
C ALA A 147 -3.71 -11.06 -4.50
N LEU A 148 -4.99 -11.32 -4.75
CA LEU A 148 -5.66 -10.94 -5.99
C LEU A 148 -5.67 -9.42 -6.18
N GLN A 149 -5.99 -8.68 -5.12
CA GLN A 149 -5.99 -7.21 -5.14
C GLN A 149 -4.59 -6.67 -5.45
N ALA A 150 -3.58 -7.04 -4.67
CA ALA A 150 -2.22 -6.57 -4.86
C ALA A 150 -1.67 -6.93 -6.25
N GLY A 151 -1.98 -8.14 -6.76
CA GLY A 151 -1.63 -8.55 -8.11
C GLY A 151 -2.29 -7.67 -9.19
N ALA A 152 -3.57 -7.36 -9.05
CA ALA A 152 -4.27 -6.46 -9.96
C ALA A 152 -3.70 -5.03 -9.92
N ASP A 153 -3.37 -4.52 -8.74
CA ASP A 153 -2.78 -3.19 -8.55
C ASP A 153 -1.35 -3.13 -9.13
N CYS A 154 -0.56 -4.20 -8.98
CA CYS A 154 0.76 -4.33 -9.62
C CYS A 154 0.65 -4.26 -11.15
N ILE A 155 -0.24 -5.04 -11.76
CA ILE A 155 -0.48 -5.04 -13.20
C ILE A 155 -0.94 -3.66 -13.67
N SER A 156 -1.87 -3.04 -12.95
CA SER A 156 -2.36 -1.69 -13.24
C SER A 156 -1.25 -0.64 -13.22
N ALA A 157 -0.35 -0.70 -12.23
CA ALA A 157 0.80 0.19 -12.14
C ALA A 157 1.77 0.00 -13.31
N LEU A 158 2.05 -1.24 -13.73
CA LEU A 158 2.89 -1.55 -14.89
C LEU A 158 2.29 -1.04 -16.19
N ILE A 159 1.00 -1.25 -16.43
CA ILE A 159 0.29 -0.72 -17.60
C ILE A 159 0.38 0.81 -17.63
N ALA A 160 0.19 1.46 -16.48
CA ALA A 160 0.28 2.91 -16.38
C ALA A 160 1.70 3.44 -16.67
N LEU A 161 2.75 2.70 -16.30
CA LEU A 161 4.15 3.03 -16.64
C LEU A 161 4.41 2.96 -18.14
N VAL A 162 3.94 1.91 -18.81
CA VAL A 162 4.08 1.75 -20.27
C VAL A 162 3.36 2.89 -21.02
N ARG A 163 2.13 3.20 -20.62
CA ARG A 163 1.35 4.31 -21.23
C ARG A 163 2.03 5.66 -21.03
N TYR A 164 2.64 5.91 -19.87
CA TYR A 164 3.34 7.15 -19.59
C TYR A 164 4.57 7.32 -20.50
N LYS A 165 5.34 6.24 -20.71
CA LYS A 165 6.50 6.23 -21.64
C LYS A 165 6.08 6.61 -23.07
N HIS A 166 4.98 6.05 -23.55
CA HIS A 166 4.46 6.33 -24.91
C HIS A 166 4.04 7.79 -25.10
N LYS A 167 3.50 8.43 -24.06
CA LYS A 167 3.07 9.85 -24.14
C LYS A 167 4.25 10.81 -24.19
N THR A 168 5.33 10.51 -23.47
CA THR A 168 6.55 11.34 -23.43
C THR A 168 7.30 11.29 -24.78
N TYR A 169 7.33 10.13 -25.45
CA TYR A 169 7.94 10.03 -26.79
C TYR A 169 7.18 10.85 -27.84
N LYS A 170 5.83 10.82 -27.84
CA LYS A 170 5.02 11.59 -28.78
C LYS A 170 5.12 13.12 -28.61
N THR A 171 5.50 13.60 -27.44
CA THR A 171 5.64 15.06 -27.19
C THR A 171 7.01 15.58 -27.59
N ASN A 172 8.02 14.72 -27.70
CA ASN A 172 9.37 15.09 -28.13
C ASN A 172 9.59 15.01 -29.65
N ASP A 173 8.65 14.40 -30.39
CA ASP A 173 8.72 14.28 -31.87
C ASP A 173 7.88 15.34 -32.61
N ASN A 174 7.31 16.32 -31.91
CA ASN A 174 6.63 17.52 -32.43
C ASN A 174 7.32 18.78 -31.96
#